data_78cdd5d2524031fe00d9c6e20f9dd80f
#
_entry.id   78cdd5d2524031fe00d9c6e20f9dd80f
#
_cell.length_a   1.000
_cell.length_b   1.000
_cell.length_c   1.000
_cell.angle_alpha   90.00
_cell.angle_beta   90.00
_cell.angle_gamma   90.00
#
_symmetry.space_group_name_H-M   'P 1'
#
loop_
_entity.id
_entity.type
_entity.pdbx_description
1 polymer ?
#
loop_
_entity_poly.entity_id
_entity_poly.type
_entity_poly.pdbx_seq_one_letter_code
_entity_poly.pdbx_strand_id
1 'polypeptide(L)'
;MARATILGAAGFVGSRLRRRLEGQGIDPFCPAKGDPAVFEEELGVVYDCAGLTADYAARPFDTVEAHATLVARLAEKARFDRLIVLSSTRLYDSSAAEVAREDDPLTLNPAEPRHIYDLSKALGENIALTQTSGRGAVARLSNVFDWQAGAPGFLSEWLIRAAGADRAFTLDSSPGVARDYIHVDDVVDALLAIAAAPAPGIVNVASGELVENRQIAEVFAAAGWRVDFARDAAPPAPPCASVAKLRDLGVSPRPALDVVRGYLESLA
;
A
#
# COMPACT_ATOMS: atom_id res chain seq x y z
N MET A 1 -20.26 -11.67 -14.17
CA MET A 1 -19.17 -10.75 -13.73
C MET A 1 -17.85 -11.48 -13.91
N ALA A 2 -16.76 -10.78 -14.22
CA ALA A 2 -15.45 -11.42 -14.32
C ALA A 2 -15.06 -12.01 -12.96
N ARG A 3 -14.45 -13.19 -12.94
CA ARG A 3 -13.91 -13.85 -11.74
C ARG A 3 -12.84 -12.93 -11.13
N ALA A 4 -12.79 -12.83 -9.82
CA ALA A 4 -11.75 -12.12 -9.08
C ALA A 4 -10.94 -13.09 -8.21
N THR A 5 -9.63 -12.93 -8.17
CA THR A 5 -8.72 -13.71 -7.34
C THR A 5 -7.90 -12.77 -6.47
N ILE A 6 -7.80 -13.06 -5.17
CA ILE A 6 -7.01 -12.28 -4.23
C ILE A 6 -5.92 -13.16 -3.63
N LEU A 7 -4.68 -12.97 -4.05
CA LEU A 7 -3.52 -13.57 -3.38
C LEU A 7 -3.21 -12.74 -2.13
N GLY A 8 -3.01 -13.41 -0.99
CA GLY A 8 -2.84 -12.70 0.28
C GLY A 8 -4.13 -12.11 0.86
N ALA A 9 -5.28 -12.75 0.61
CA ALA A 9 -6.60 -12.32 1.09
C ALA A 9 -6.74 -12.24 2.63
N ALA A 10 -5.86 -12.87 3.41
CA ALA A 10 -5.81 -12.74 4.87
C ALA A 10 -5.00 -11.51 5.34
N GLY A 11 -4.25 -10.86 4.44
CA GLY A 11 -3.44 -9.67 4.74
C GLY A 11 -4.28 -8.40 4.89
N PHE A 12 -3.63 -7.31 5.26
CA PHE A 12 -4.27 -6.03 5.56
C PHE A 12 -5.11 -5.49 4.39
N VAL A 13 -4.50 -5.27 3.23
CA VAL A 13 -5.20 -4.78 2.03
C VAL A 13 -6.12 -5.87 1.46
N GLY A 14 -5.60 -7.11 1.35
CA GLY A 14 -6.35 -8.22 0.75
C GLY A 14 -7.66 -8.54 1.47
N SER A 15 -7.68 -8.50 2.81
CA SER A 15 -8.90 -8.74 3.59
C SER A 15 -9.94 -7.62 3.44
N ARG A 16 -9.49 -6.37 3.25
CA ARG A 16 -10.39 -5.24 3.00
C ARG A 16 -10.98 -5.31 1.60
N LEU A 17 -10.15 -5.64 0.60
CA LEU A 17 -10.62 -5.86 -0.78
C LEU A 17 -11.61 -7.03 -0.86
N ARG A 18 -11.31 -8.15 -0.19
CA ARG A 18 -12.22 -9.29 -0.11
C ARG A 18 -13.60 -8.88 0.41
N ARG A 19 -13.66 -8.20 1.56
CA ARG A 19 -14.94 -7.71 2.14
C ARG A 19 -15.68 -6.76 1.20
N ARG A 20 -14.97 -5.91 0.46
CA ARG A 20 -15.58 -5.00 -0.52
C ARG A 20 -16.23 -5.78 -1.67
N LEU A 21 -15.54 -6.77 -2.24
CA LEU A 21 -16.06 -7.60 -3.34
C LEU A 21 -17.26 -8.45 -2.89
N GLU A 22 -17.15 -9.09 -1.72
CA GLU A 22 -18.25 -9.86 -1.12
C GLU A 22 -19.49 -8.98 -0.90
N GLY A 23 -19.30 -7.74 -0.41
CA GLY A 23 -20.37 -6.74 -0.26
C GLY A 23 -21.00 -6.29 -1.58
N GLN A 24 -20.32 -6.48 -2.71
CA GLN A 24 -20.83 -6.25 -4.07
C GLN A 24 -21.44 -7.51 -4.71
N GLY A 25 -21.55 -8.62 -3.95
CA GLY A 25 -22.06 -9.90 -4.44
C GLY A 25 -21.07 -10.68 -5.31
N ILE A 26 -19.78 -10.36 -5.24
CA ILE A 26 -18.72 -11.09 -5.91
C ILE A 26 -18.04 -11.98 -4.87
N ASP A 27 -17.98 -13.29 -5.13
CA ASP A 27 -17.23 -14.24 -4.28
C ASP A 27 -15.83 -14.45 -4.89
N PRO A 28 -14.77 -13.80 -4.35
CA PRO A 28 -13.45 -13.90 -4.91
C PRO A 28 -12.79 -15.23 -4.55
N PHE A 29 -12.04 -15.79 -5.48
CA PHE A 29 -11.14 -16.91 -5.19
C PHE A 29 -9.97 -16.42 -4.32
N CYS A 30 -9.82 -17.00 -3.13
CA CYS A 30 -8.83 -16.60 -2.13
C CYS A 30 -7.94 -17.80 -1.76
N PRO A 31 -6.99 -18.19 -2.64
CA PRO A 31 -6.17 -19.38 -2.41
C PRO A 31 -5.22 -19.18 -1.23
N ALA A 32 -4.90 -20.28 -0.53
CA ALA A 32 -3.85 -20.32 0.46
C ALA A 32 -2.47 -20.14 -0.19
N LYS A 33 -1.46 -19.73 0.61
CA LYS A 33 -0.08 -19.65 0.11
C LYS A 33 0.38 -21.04 -0.37
N GLY A 34 0.79 -21.11 -1.64
CA GLY A 34 1.28 -22.35 -2.27
C GLY A 34 0.20 -23.26 -2.83
N ASP A 35 -1.05 -22.82 -2.86
CA ASP A 35 -2.15 -23.57 -3.46
C ASP A 35 -1.90 -23.78 -4.97
N PRO A 36 -1.82 -25.03 -5.46
CA PRO A 36 -1.60 -25.31 -6.88
C PRO A 36 -2.73 -24.82 -7.79
N ALA A 37 -3.94 -24.67 -7.29
CA ALA A 37 -5.10 -24.19 -8.03
C ALA A 37 -4.85 -22.81 -8.68
N VAL A 38 -3.92 -22.01 -8.15
CA VAL A 38 -3.47 -20.73 -8.73
C VAL A 38 -2.93 -20.92 -10.17
N PHE A 39 -2.42 -22.08 -10.51
CA PHE A 39 -1.86 -22.37 -11.83
C PHE A 39 -2.75 -23.32 -12.67
N GLU A 40 -3.82 -23.85 -12.11
CA GLU A 40 -4.70 -24.83 -12.72
C GLU A 40 -6.04 -24.22 -13.17
N GLU A 41 -6.46 -23.12 -12.53
CA GLU A 41 -7.75 -22.49 -12.78
C GLU A 41 -7.65 -21.19 -13.58
N GLU A 42 -8.78 -20.75 -14.15
CA GLU A 42 -8.93 -19.40 -14.72
C GLU A 42 -9.13 -18.42 -13.57
N LEU A 43 -8.20 -17.49 -13.39
CA LEU A 43 -8.18 -16.59 -12.23
C LEU A 43 -9.00 -15.29 -12.42
N GLY A 44 -9.32 -14.92 -13.68
CA GLY A 44 -9.96 -13.64 -13.99
C GLY A 44 -9.05 -12.45 -13.63
N VAL A 45 -9.56 -11.50 -12.84
CA VAL A 45 -8.77 -10.39 -12.35
C VAL A 45 -8.02 -10.81 -11.07
N VAL A 46 -6.70 -10.80 -11.13
CA VAL A 46 -5.82 -11.16 -10.00
C VAL A 46 -5.32 -9.90 -9.30
N TYR A 47 -5.58 -9.82 -8.01
CA TYR A 47 -5.02 -8.82 -7.10
C TYR A 47 -3.93 -9.48 -6.27
N ASP A 48 -2.67 -9.22 -6.58
CA ASP A 48 -1.54 -9.75 -5.82
C ASP A 48 -1.24 -8.84 -4.61
N CYS A 49 -1.97 -9.12 -3.53
CA CYS A 49 -1.79 -8.50 -2.22
C CYS A 49 -0.79 -9.29 -1.34
N ALA A 50 -0.14 -10.33 -1.88
CA ALA A 50 0.86 -11.11 -1.17
C ALA A 50 2.18 -10.34 -1.12
N GLY A 51 2.55 -9.84 0.05
CA GLY A 51 3.78 -9.08 0.22
C GLY A 51 4.21 -8.98 1.68
N LEU A 52 5.51 -8.77 1.89
CA LEU A 52 6.10 -8.46 3.18
C LEU A 52 6.51 -7.00 3.19
N THR A 53 6.07 -6.25 4.21
CA THR A 53 6.38 -4.82 4.37
C THR A 53 7.15 -4.53 5.65
N ALA A 54 6.71 -5.04 6.81
CA ALA A 54 7.33 -4.73 8.10
C ALA A 54 8.61 -5.51 8.35
N ASP A 55 8.64 -6.79 8.02
CA ASP A 55 9.73 -7.74 8.38
C ASP A 55 10.65 -8.08 7.20
N TYR A 56 10.62 -7.30 6.12
CA TYR A 56 11.39 -7.59 4.91
C TYR A 56 12.91 -7.77 5.18
N ALA A 57 13.47 -7.00 6.11
CA ALA A 57 14.89 -7.08 6.47
C ALA A 57 15.24 -8.35 7.26
N ALA A 58 14.32 -8.83 8.10
CA ALA A 58 14.47 -10.08 8.85
C ALA A 58 14.17 -11.31 7.98
N ARG A 59 13.43 -11.15 6.88
CA ARG A 59 12.97 -12.22 5.99
C ARG A 59 13.28 -11.92 4.51
N PRO A 60 14.55 -11.71 4.14
CA PRO A 60 14.91 -11.22 2.81
C PRO A 60 14.51 -12.19 1.69
N PHE A 61 14.65 -13.50 1.90
CA PHE A 61 14.30 -14.51 0.88
C PHE A 61 12.79 -14.64 0.70
N ASP A 62 12.02 -14.59 1.77
CA ASP A 62 10.55 -14.55 1.68
C ASP A 62 10.06 -13.26 1.00
N THR A 63 10.78 -12.17 1.18
CA THR A 63 10.50 -10.89 0.51
C THR A 63 10.68 -11.01 -1.00
N VAL A 64 11.80 -11.58 -1.45
CA VAL A 64 12.05 -11.83 -2.89
C VAL A 64 11.03 -12.82 -3.45
N GLU A 65 10.73 -13.92 -2.71
CA GLU A 65 9.72 -14.89 -3.13
C GLU A 65 8.35 -14.23 -3.36
N ALA A 66 7.90 -13.40 -2.41
CA ALA A 66 6.58 -12.76 -2.51
C ALA A 66 6.52 -11.64 -3.56
N HIS A 67 7.59 -10.84 -3.70
CA HIS A 67 7.55 -9.65 -4.55
C HIS A 67 7.95 -9.90 -6.02
N ALA A 68 8.80 -10.89 -6.27
CA ALA A 68 9.35 -11.13 -7.59
C ALA A 68 9.06 -12.57 -8.10
N THR A 69 9.39 -13.60 -7.31
CA THR A 69 9.26 -15.00 -7.76
C THR A 69 7.80 -15.39 -7.99
N LEU A 70 6.90 -15.01 -7.08
CA LEU A 70 5.46 -15.25 -7.25
C LEU A 70 4.94 -14.57 -8.52
N VAL A 71 5.27 -13.30 -8.73
CA VAL A 71 4.86 -12.54 -9.92
C VAL A 71 5.38 -13.20 -11.20
N ALA A 72 6.65 -13.67 -11.20
CA ALA A 72 7.23 -14.38 -12.33
C ALA A 72 6.47 -15.67 -12.65
N ARG A 73 6.15 -16.47 -11.62
CA ARG A 73 5.39 -17.72 -11.79
C ARG A 73 3.96 -17.47 -12.28
N LEU A 74 3.32 -16.38 -11.81
CA LEU A 74 2.01 -15.98 -12.29
C LEU A 74 2.07 -15.59 -13.77
N ALA A 75 3.03 -14.75 -14.14
CA ALA A 75 3.20 -14.32 -15.53
C ALA A 75 3.49 -15.48 -16.49
N GLU A 76 4.27 -16.49 -16.03
CA GLU A 76 4.67 -17.66 -16.84
C GLU A 76 3.57 -18.71 -16.96
N LYS A 77 2.83 -19.00 -15.87
CA LYS A 77 2.02 -20.22 -15.75
C LYS A 77 0.54 -19.99 -15.50
N ALA A 78 0.14 -18.86 -14.92
CA ALA A 78 -1.25 -18.65 -14.57
C ALA A 78 -2.08 -18.12 -15.74
N ARG A 79 -3.37 -18.45 -15.72
CA ARG A 79 -4.37 -17.95 -16.68
C ARG A 79 -5.20 -16.87 -16.01
N PHE A 80 -5.06 -15.63 -16.48
CA PHE A 80 -5.76 -14.46 -15.94
C PHE A 80 -6.10 -13.44 -17.02
N ASP A 81 -7.12 -12.64 -16.76
CA ASP A 81 -7.51 -11.51 -17.62
C ASP A 81 -6.65 -10.29 -17.32
N ARG A 82 -6.34 -10.07 -16.03
CA ARG A 82 -5.51 -8.97 -15.53
C ARG A 82 -4.76 -9.38 -14.28
N LEU A 83 -3.51 -8.91 -14.15
CA LEU A 83 -2.68 -9.05 -12.96
C LEU A 83 -2.35 -7.66 -12.40
N ILE A 84 -2.81 -7.38 -11.17
CA ILE A 84 -2.51 -6.14 -10.46
C ILE A 84 -1.54 -6.47 -9.33
N VAL A 85 -0.32 -5.93 -9.41
CA VAL A 85 0.72 -6.15 -8.41
C VAL A 85 0.79 -4.95 -7.48
N LEU A 86 0.72 -5.21 -6.17
CA LEU A 86 0.91 -4.17 -5.16
C LEU A 86 2.40 -3.88 -4.97
N SER A 87 2.80 -2.67 -5.27
CA SER A 87 4.14 -2.13 -5.07
C SER A 87 4.12 -1.01 -4.02
N SER A 88 5.12 -0.14 -4.00
CA SER A 88 5.26 0.89 -2.97
C SER A 88 5.85 2.18 -3.52
N THR A 89 5.37 3.33 -3.03
CA THR A 89 5.99 4.64 -3.26
C THR A 89 7.37 4.77 -2.61
N ARG A 90 7.74 3.85 -1.71
CA ARG A 90 9.08 3.76 -1.13
C ARG A 90 10.19 3.63 -2.20
N LEU A 91 9.87 3.15 -3.39
CA LEU A 91 10.78 3.12 -4.53
C LEU A 91 11.32 4.50 -4.90
N TYR A 92 10.66 5.56 -4.47
CA TYR A 92 11.07 6.94 -4.70
C TYR A 92 11.96 7.53 -3.59
N ASP A 93 12.13 6.87 -2.44
CA ASP A 93 12.83 7.41 -1.27
C ASP A 93 14.27 7.88 -1.54
N SER A 94 14.93 7.32 -2.56
CA SER A 94 16.28 7.71 -2.97
C SER A 94 16.29 8.73 -4.12
N SER A 95 15.14 9.23 -4.56
CA SER A 95 15.05 10.29 -5.57
C SER A 95 15.33 11.65 -4.95
N ALA A 96 15.98 12.51 -5.73
CA ALA A 96 16.19 13.92 -5.37
C ALA A 96 15.02 14.83 -5.80
N ALA A 97 13.99 14.30 -6.46
CA ALA A 97 12.82 15.05 -6.90
C ALA A 97 11.92 15.42 -5.72
N GLU A 98 11.27 16.57 -5.76
CA GLU A 98 10.23 16.95 -4.78
C GLU A 98 8.93 16.20 -5.02
N VAL A 99 8.63 15.93 -6.29
CA VAL A 99 7.42 15.17 -6.72
C VAL A 99 7.87 13.98 -7.55
N ALA A 100 7.42 12.79 -7.16
CA ALA A 100 7.70 11.54 -7.87
C ALA A 100 6.53 11.12 -8.76
N ARG A 101 6.83 10.82 -10.02
CA ARG A 101 5.87 10.34 -11.02
C ARG A 101 6.12 8.88 -11.35
N GLU A 102 5.11 8.23 -11.92
CA GLU A 102 5.15 6.80 -12.23
C GLU A 102 6.20 6.43 -13.28
N ASP A 103 6.52 7.35 -14.18
CA ASP A 103 7.50 7.22 -15.27
C ASP A 103 8.90 7.72 -14.91
N ASP A 104 9.09 8.26 -13.70
CA ASP A 104 10.41 8.68 -13.25
C ASP A 104 11.36 7.48 -13.09
N PRO A 105 12.65 7.63 -13.46
CA PRO A 105 13.65 6.61 -13.18
C PRO A 105 13.81 6.35 -11.68
N LEU A 106 13.95 5.07 -11.30
CA LEU A 106 14.19 4.68 -9.91
C LEU A 106 15.67 4.69 -9.58
N THR A 107 16.03 5.25 -8.42
CA THR A 107 17.41 5.23 -7.91
C THR A 107 17.58 4.07 -6.93
N LEU A 108 18.27 3.01 -7.37
CA LEU A 108 18.47 1.80 -6.59
C LEU A 108 19.97 1.50 -6.46
N ASN A 109 20.41 1.14 -5.26
CA ASN A 109 21.79 0.70 -5.00
C ASN A 109 21.78 -0.77 -4.52
N PRO A 110 22.27 -1.74 -5.33
CA PRO A 110 22.27 -3.15 -4.95
C PRO A 110 23.21 -3.48 -3.76
N ALA A 111 24.12 -2.59 -3.40
CA ALA A 111 25.00 -2.75 -2.23
C ALA A 111 24.35 -2.25 -0.92
N GLU A 112 23.21 -1.55 -1.00
CA GLU A 112 22.49 -1.04 0.16
C GLU A 112 21.51 -2.12 0.70
N PRO A 113 21.70 -2.63 1.93
CA PRO A 113 20.89 -3.76 2.45
C PRO A 113 19.38 -3.48 2.46
N ARG A 114 18.96 -2.24 2.69
CA ARG A 114 17.52 -1.88 2.68
C ARG A 114 16.90 -2.03 1.29
N HIS A 115 17.70 -1.92 0.22
CA HIS A 115 17.21 -1.97 -1.15
C HIS A 115 16.81 -3.38 -1.63
N ILE A 116 16.97 -4.43 -0.81
CA ILE A 116 16.40 -5.75 -1.17
C ILE A 116 14.89 -5.67 -1.35
N TYR A 117 14.21 -4.86 -0.52
CA TYR A 117 12.78 -4.58 -0.69
C TYR A 117 12.52 -3.86 -2.01
N ASP A 118 13.23 -2.77 -2.25
CA ASP A 118 13.02 -1.89 -3.40
C ASP A 118 13.36 -2.63 -4.71
N LEU A 119 14.48 -3.37 -4.75
CA LEU A 119 14.90 -4.18 -5.89
C LEU A 119 13.89 -5.30 -6.19
N SER A 120 13.39 -6.00 -5.17
CA SER A 120 12.40 -7.07 -5.36
C SER A 120 11.06 -6.53 -5.87
N LYS A 121 10.62 -5.37 -5.39
CA LYS A 121 9.41 -4.68 -5.88
C LYS A 121 9.61 -4.20 -7.32
N ALA A 122 10.73 -3.53 -7.63
CA ALA A 122 11.02 -3.06 -8.99
C ALA A 122 11.10 -4.22 -10.01
N LEU A 123 11.67 -5.37 -9.61
CA LEU A 123 11.68 -6.57 -10.45
C LEU A 123 10.27 -7.13 -10.68
N GLY A 124 9.44 -7.21 -9.63
CA GLY A 124 8.04 -7.62 -9.76
C GLY A 124 7.23 -6.69 -10.66
N GLU A 125 7.42 -5.37 -10.55
CA GLU A 125 6.82 -4.39 -11.45
C GLU A 125 7.24 -4.63 -12.91
N ASN A 126 8.54 -4.81 -13.15
CA ASN A 126 9.06 -5.06 -14.50
C ASN A 126 8.43 -6.31 -15.10
N ILE A 127 8.38 -7.43 -14.36
CA ILE A 127 7.76 -8.68 -14.82
C ILE A 127 6.29 -8.47 -15.14
N ALA A 128 5.53 -7.85 -14.23
CA ALA A 128 4.11 -7.60 -14.44
C ALA A 128 3.84 -6.77 -15.71
N LEU A 129 4.63 -5.74 -15.95
CA LEU A 129 4.44 -4.83 -17.08
C LEU A 129 4.91 -5.41 -18.40
N THR A 130 5.99 -6.20 -18.42
CA THR A 130 6.66 -6.61 -19.66
C THR A 130 6.38 -8.07 -20.06
N GLN A 131 6.06 -8.96 -19.10
CA GLN A 131 5.92 -10.39 -19.34
C GLN A 131 4.47 -10.89 -19.35
N THR A 132 3.48 -9.98 -19.24
CA THR A 132 2.05 -10.35 -19.20
C THR A 132 1.27 -9.99 -20.47
N SER A 133 1.95 -9.62 -21.55
CA SER A 133 1.32 -9.21 -22.82
C SER A 133 0.30 -8.07 -22.66
N GLY A 134 0.65 -7.05 -21.86
CA GLY A 134 -0.17 -5.87 -21.61
C GLY A 134 -1.31 -6.08 -20.59
N ARG A 135 -1.38 -7.24 -19.93
CA ARG A 135 -2.40 -7.54 -18.90
C ARG A 135 -1.97 -7.16 -17.48
N GLY A 136 -0.71 -6.77 -17.28
CA GLY A 136 -0.18 -6.37 -15.99
C GLY A 136 -0.44 -4.90 -15.66
N ALA A 137 -0.66 -4.63 -14.39
CA ALA A 137 -0.75 -3.30 -13.81
C ALA A 137 -0.05 -3.26 -12.45
N VAL A 138 0.39 -2.10 -12.04
CA VAL A 138 1.12 -1.90 -10.79
C VAL A 138 0.46 -0.79 -9.98
N ALA A 139 0.19 -1.07 -8.70
CA ALA A 139 -0.27 -0.10 -7.73
C ALA A 139 0.87 0.20 -6.75
N ARG A 140 1.52 1.38 -6.85
CA ARG A 140 2.51 1.85 -5.87
C ARG A 140 1.81 2.50 -4.69
N LEU A 141 1.67 1.77 -3.58
CA LEU A 141 0.98 2.23 -2.39
C LEU A 141 1.87 3.13 -1.54
N SER A 142 1.32 4.22 -1.00
CA SER A 142 1.96 5.00 0.08
C SER A 142 1.75 4.31 1.44
N ASN A 143 1.87 5.03 2.56
CA ASN A 143 1.66 4.43 3.88
C ASN A 143 0.18 4.19 4.13
N VAL A 144 -0.25 2.95 3.93
CA VAL A 144 -1.64 2.55 4.14
C VAL A 144 -1.95 2.48 5.63
N PHE A 145 -3.09 3.05 6.05
CA PHE A 145 -3.53 3.04 7.44
C PHE A 145 -5.00 2.65 7.61
N ASP A 146 -5.33 2.19 8.81
CA ASP A 146 -6.68 1.92 9.33
C ASP A 146 -6.62 1.98 10.86
N TRP A 147 -7.76 2.01 11.52
CA TRP A 147 -7.89 1.95 13.00
C TRP A 147 -8.35 0.59 13.53
N GLN A 148 -8.57 -0.40 12.65
CA GLN A 148 -8.96 -1.75 13.08
C GLN A 148 -7.82 -2.42 13.86
N ALA A 149 -8.19 -3.19 14.87
CA ALA A 149 -7.22 -3.94 15.68
C ALA A 149 -6.31 -4.81 14.80
N GLY A 150 -5.02 -4.67 14.97
CA GLY A 150 -4.01 -5.38 14.17
C GLY A 150 -3.68 -4.74 12.82
N ALA A 151 -4.26 -3.59 12.47
CA ALA A 151 -3.83 -2.84 11.29
C ALA A 151 -2.35 -2.44 11.42
N PRO A 152 -1.51 -2.74 10.41
CA PRO A 152 -0.10 -2.41 10.46
C PRO A 152 0.14 -0.93 10.16
N GLY A 153 1.33 -0.46 10.50
CA GLY A 153 1.79 0.86 10.13
C GLY A 153 1.71 1.89 11.25
N PHE A 154 2.57 2.89 11.10
CA PHE A 154 2.83 3.87 12.15
C PHE A 154 1.58 4.68 12.55
N LEU A 155 0.83 5.20 11.56
CA LEU A 155 -0.40 5.95 11.85
C LEU A 155 -1.51 5.04 12.41
N SER A 156 -1.60 3.79 11.94
CA SER A 156 -2.55 2.81 12.49
C SER A 156 -2.31 2.59 13.99
N GLU A 157 -1.06 2.53 14.42
CA GLU A 157 -0.70 2.40 15.85
C GLU A 157 -1.25 3.57 16.68
N TRP A 158 -1.16 4.81 16.19
CA TRP A 158 -1.73 5.96 16.89
C TRP A 158 -3.25 5.82 17.07
N LEU A 159 -3.93 5.46 15.96
CA LEU A 159 -5.40 5.36 15.94
C LEU A 159 -5.90 4.22 16.83
N ILE A 160 -5.18 3.09 16.85
CA ILE A 160 -5.50 1.96 17.74
C ILE A 160 -5.29 2.36 19.22
N ARG A 161 -4.21 3.11 19.52
CA ARG A 161 -3.97 3.63 20.89
C ARG A 161 -5.07 4.60 21.32
N ALA A 162 -5.57 5.44 20.40
CA ALA A 162 -6.66 6.36 20.70
C ALA A 162 -7.97 5.67 21.10
N ALA A 163 -8.21 4.45 20.64
CA ALA A 163 -9.36 3.64 21.08
C ALA A 163 -9.21 3.11 22.52
N GLY A 164 -8.02 3.22 23.13
CA GLY A 164 -7.77 2.85 24.52
C GLY A 164 -8.21 3.92 25.52
N ALA A 165 -8.07 3.61 26.81
CA ALA A 165 -8.46 4.50 27.90
C ALA A 165 -7.49 5.68 28.10
N ASP A 166 -6.23 5.53 27.69
CA ASP A 166 -5.19 6.54 27.92
C ASP A 166 -5.30 7.67 26.88
N ARG A 167 -5.46 8.90 27.37
CA ARG A 167 -5.51 10.11 26.54
C ARG A 167 -4.13 10.74 26.31
N ALA A 168 -3.04 9.99 26.59
CA ALA A 168 -1.67 10.44 26.35
C ALA A 168 -0.76 9.27 26.02
N PHE A 169 0.15 9.47 25.04
CA PHE A 169 1.19 8.50 24.71
C PHE A 169 2.41 9.17 24.07
N THR A 170 3.57 8.51 24.21
CA THR A 170 4.83 8.96 23.60
C THR A 170 5.20 8.04 22.45
N LEU A 171 5.69 8.62 21.37
CA LEU A 171 6.13 7.92 20.17
C LEU A 171 7.64 8.00 20.02
N ASP A 172 8.28 6.87 19.69
CA ASP A 172 9.70 6.84 19.33
C ASP A 172 9.92 7.39 17.90
N SER A 173 9.61 8.65 17.73
CA SER A 173 9.70 9.37 16.46
C SER A 173 9.94 10.86 16.73
N SER A 174 9.99 11.67 15.66
CA SER A 174 10.13 13.12 15.72
C SER A 174 8.89 13.81 15.16
N PRO A 175 8.51 15.02 15.63
CA PRO A 175 7.38 15.78 15.11
C PRO A 175 7.52 16.17 13.63
N GLY A 176 8.77 16.30 13.13
CA GLY A 176 9.04 16.69 11.73
C GLY A 176 9.10 15.53 10.74
N VAL A 177 8.88 14.29 11.16
CA VAL A 177 8.82 13.16 10.20
C VAL A 177 7.57 13.28 9.33
N ALA A 178 7.77 13.40 8.01
CA ALA A 178 6.70 13.53 7.03
C ALA A 178 6.49 12.23 6.23
N ARG A 179 5.24 11.88 5.96
CA ARG A 179 4.85 10.72 5.14
C ARG A 179 3.57 11.01 4.39
N ASP A 180 3.41 10.40 3.21
CA ASP A 180 2.12 10.31 2.55
C ASP A 180 1.33 9.12 3.16
N TYR A 181 0.10 9.39 3.60
CA TYR A 181 -0.78 8.39 4.20
C TYR A 181 -2.06 8.24 3.40
N ILE A 182 -2.48 7.00 3.12
CA ILE A 182 -3.72 6.69 2.44
C ILE A 182 -4.56 5.69 3.26
N HIS A 183 -5.85 5.96 3.41
CA HIS A 183 -6.73 5.02 4.10
C HIS A 183 -6.96 3.76 3.26
N VAL A 184 -7.07 2.60 3.92
CA VAL A 184 -7.21 1.30 3.24
C VAL A 184 -8.44 1.20 2.32
N ASP A 185 -9.52 1.92 2.61
CA ASP A 185 -10.68 1.96 1.72
C ASP A 185 -10.40 2.69 0.40
N ASP A 186 -9.62 3.78 0.46
CA ASP A 186 -9.21 4.52 -0.75
C ASP A 186 -8.24 3.67 -1.59
N VAL A 187 -7.41 2.84 -0.94
CA VAL A 187 -6.60 1.83 -1.66
C VAL A 187 -7.48 0.82 -2.38
N VAL A 188 -8.52 0.31 -1.74
CA VAL A 188 -9.45 -0.64 -2.37
C VAL A 188 -10.17 -0.01 -3.55
N ASP A 189 -10.64 1.23 -3.43
CA ASP A 189 -11.28 1.95 -4.53
C ASP A 189 -10.29 2.14 -5.71
N ALA A 190 -9.03 2.45 -5.41
CA ALA A 190 -7.97 2.56 -6.42
C ALA A 190 -7.72 1.21 -7.13
N LEU A 191 -7.63 0.10 -6.40
CA LEU A 191 -7.40 -1.22 -6.98
C LEU A 191 -8.55 -1.63 -7.92
N LEU A 192 -9.79 -1.34 -7.56
CA LEU A 192 -10.95 -1.60 -8.41
C LEU A 192 -10.95 -0.73 -9.67
N ALA A 193 -10.58 0.54 -9.57
CA ALA A 193 -10.44 1.43 -10.70
C ALA A 193 -9.31 1.00 -11.65
N ILE A 194 -8.14 0.61 -11.11
CA ILE A 194 -7.02 0.06 -11.88
C ILE A 194 -7.45 -1.22 -12.61
N ALA A 195 -8.23 -2.09 -11.96
CA ALA A 195 -8.75 -3.31 -12.59
C ALA A 195 -9.65 -3.04 -13.79
N ALA A 196 -10.45 -2.00 -13.71
CA ALA A 196 -11.40 -1.60 -14.75
C ALA A 196 -10.75 -0.85 -15.92
N ALA A 197 -9.60 -0.23 -15.72
CA ALA A 197 -8.92 0.58 -16.74
C ALA A 197 -8.29 -0.29 -17.84
N PRO A 198 -8.32 0.10 -19.11
CA PRO A 198 -7.85 -0.75 -20.23
C PRO A 198 -6.33 -1.02 -20.18
N ALA A 199 -5.50 -0.04 -19.86
CA ALA A 199 -4.04 -0.15 -19.80
C ALA A 199 -3.43 0.83 -18.78
N PRO A 200 -3.65 0.63 -17.47
CA PRO A 200 -3.27 1.63 -16.47
C PRO A 200 -1.76 1.74 -16.26
N GLY A 201 -0.99 0.68 -16.59
CA GLY A 201 0.44 0.64 -16.33
C GLY A 201 0.76 0.74 -14.84
N ILE A 202 1.67 1.64 -14.46
CA ILE A 202 1.95 1.99 -13.06
C ILE A 202 1.03 3.14 -12.63
N VAL A 203 0.44 3.01 -11.44
CA VAL A 203 -0.38 4.04 -10.80
C VAL A 203 0.08 4.23 -9.35
N ASN A 204 0.39 5.47 -8.98
CA ASN A 204 0.62 5.83 -7.58
C ASN A 204 -0.71 5.83 -6.82
N VAL A 205 -0.80 5.02 -5.80
CA VAL A 205 -1.95 4.91 -4.91
C VAL A 205 -1.58 5.53 -3.56
N ALA A 206 -1.76 6.83 -3.50
CA ALA A 206 -1.29 7.71 -2.45
C ALA A 206 -2.31 8.83 -2.21
N SER A 207 -2.18 9.61 -1.14
CA SER A 207 -3.00 10.81 -0.97
C SER A 207 -2.52 11.97 -1.85
N GLY A 208 -1.23 11.99 -2.18
CA GLY A 208 -0.56 13.09 -2.87
C GLY A 208 -0.23 14.25 -1.94
N GLU A 209 -0.21 14.01 -0.62
CA GLU A 209 0.12 14.99 0.40
C GLU A 209 1.08 14.39 1.43
N LEU A 210 2.13 15.13 1.76
CA LEU A 210 3.01 14.78 2.88
C LEU A 210 2.44 15.38 4.15
N VAL A 211 2.19 14.53 5.14
CA VAL A 211 1.70 14.90 6.46
C VAL A 211 2.81 14.67 7.49
N GLU A 212 3.15 15.71 8.25
CA GLU A 212 4.10 15.62 9.33
C GLU A 212 3.44 15.08 10.60
N ASN A 213 4.23 14.39 11.44
CA ASN A 213 3.76 13.87 12.71
C ASN A 213 3.15 14.95 13.61
N ARG A 214 3.71 16.20 13.61
CA ARG A 214 3.16 17.31 14.39
C ARG A 214 1.73 17.66 13.97
N GLN A 215 1.40 17.62 12.66
CA GLN A 215 0.06 17.92 12.18
C GLN A 215 -0.95 16.86 12.64
N ILE A 216 -0.53 15.59 12.65
CA ILE A 216 -1.34 14.50 13.21
C ILE A 216 -1.54 14.72 14.73
N ALA A 217 -0.48 15.06 15.46
CA ALA A 217 -0.56 15.34 16.91
C ALA A 217 -1.47 16.53 17.23
N GLU A 218 -1.51 17.56 16.38
CA GLU A 218 -2.44 18.69 16.49
C GLU A 218 -3.91 18.25 16.36
N VAL A 219 -4.21 17.34 15.41
CA VAL A 219 -5.55 16.76 15.27
C VAL A 219 -5.94 15.95 16.51
N PHE A 220 -5.00 15.15 17.05
CA PHE A 220 -5.19 14.44 18.30
C PHE A 220 -5.42 15.38 19.48
N ALA A 221 -4.64 16.46 19.60
CA ALA A 221 -4.78 17.45 20.66
C ALA A 221 -6.14 18.16 20.63
N ALA A 222 -6.61 18.51 19.44
CA ALA A 222 -7.94 19.10 19.25
C ALA A 222 -9.08 18.16 19.72
N ALA A 223 -8.85 16.84 19.65
CA ALA A 223 -9.79 15.82 20.12
C ALA A 223 -9.54 15.34 21.57
N GLY A 224 -8.62 15.99 22.31
CA GLY A 224 -8.38 15.76 23.73
C GLY A 224 -7.33 14.69 24.05
N TRP A 225 -6.47 14.34 23.10
CA TRP A 225 -5.31 13.48 23.33
C TRP A 225 -4.01 14.27 23.39
N ARG A 226 -3.03 13.80 24.16
CA ARG A 226 -1.66 14.32 24.16
C ARG A 226 -0.71 13.32 23.50
N VAL A 227 0.01 13.75 22.48
CA VAL A 227 1.03 12.95 21.78
C VAL A 227 2.38 13.63 21.96
N ASP A 228 3.29 12.95 22.61
CA ASP A 228 4.67 13.39 22.83
C ASP A 228 5.62 12.63 21.90
N PHE A 229 6.78 13.21 21.59
CA PHE A 229 7.81 12.62 20.73
C PHE A 229 9.11 12.43 21.49
N ALA A 230 9.75 11.27 21.34
CA ALA A 230 11.00 10.93 22.00
C ALA A 230 12.24 11.44 21.26
N ARG A 231 12.09 11.92 20.02
CA ARG A 231 13.19 12.41 19.16
C ARG A 231 12.87 13.79 18.63
N ASP A 232 13.91 14.64 18.49
CA ASP A 232 13.76 15.99 17.94
C ASP A 232 14.05 16.04 16.43
N ALA A 233 15.08 15.29 15.97
CA ALA A 233 15.52 15.32 14.60
C ALA A 233 14.67 14.40 13.68
N ALA A 234 14.28 14.92 12.53
CA ALA A 234 13.62 14.16 11.47
C ALA A 234 14.58 13.89 10.29
N PRO A 235 14.47 12.75 9.60
CA PRO A 235 15.12 12.56 8.32
C PRO A 235 14.52 13.52 7.27
N PRO A 236 15.21 13.74 6.14
CA PRO A 236 14.63 14.45 5.01
C PRO A 236 13.28 13.83 4.60
N ALA A 237 12.34 14.70 4.20
CA ALA A 237 11.06 14.22 3.70
C ALA A 237 11.24 13.44 2.38
N PRO A 238 10.50 12.35 2.17
CA PRO A 238 10.50 11.65 0.89
C PRO A 238 9.83 12.52 -0.20
N PRO A 239 10.03 12.21 -1.49
CA PRO A 239 9.25 12.83 -2.55
C PRO A 239 7.75 12.62 -2.36
N CYS A 240 6.96 13.65 -2.68
CA CYS A 240 5.51 13.52 -2.72
C CYS A 240 5.09 12.74 -3.97
N ALA A 241 4.33 11.68 -3.83
CA ALA A 241 3.85 10.90 -4.97
C ALA A 241 2.80 11.69 -5.78
N SER A 242 3.00 11.84 -7.08
CA SER A 242 1.97 12.39 -7.97
C SER A 242 0.78 11.44 -8.05
N VAL A 243 -0.41 11.95 -7.84
CA VAL A 243 -1.66 11.18 -7.94
C VAL A 243 -2.50 11.56 -9.16
N ALA A 244 -1.88 12.16 -10.17
CA ALA A 244 -2.58 12.62 -11.37
C ALA A 244 -3.26 11.44 -12.08
N LYS A 245 -2.54 10.35 -12.34
CA LYS A 245 -3.11 9.14 -12.97
C LYS A 245 -4.24 8.51 -12.15
N LEU A 246 -4.14 8.51 -10.83
CA LEU A 246 -5.18 7.99 -9.96
C LEU A 246 -6.46 8.82 -10.08
N ARG A 247 -6.33 10.15 -10.14
CA ARG A 247 -7.46 11.06 -10.36
C ARG A 247 -8.07 10.90 -11.74
N ASP A 248 -7.27 10.66 -12.77
CA ASP A 248 -7.75 10.37 -14.14
C ASP A 248 -8.56 9.07 -14.19
N LEU A 249 -8.31 8.13 -13.27
CA LEU A 249 -9.11 6.92 -13.07
C LEU A 249 -10.40 7.17 -12.25
N GLY A 250 -10.68 8.42 -11.88
CA GLY A 250 -11.87 8.80 -11.12
C GLY A 250 -11.77 8.58 -9.61
N VAL A 251 -10.57 8.31 -9.08
CA VAL A 251 -10.34 8.11 -7.64
C VAL A 251 -9.68 9.33 -7.03
N SER A 252 -10.32 9.91 -6.03
CA SER A 252 -9.80 11.03 -5.24
C SER A 252 -9.65 10.59 -3.79
N PRO A 253 -8.45 10.20 -3.36
CA PRO A 253 -8.21 9.79 -1.97
C PRO A 253 -8.55 10.91 -0.99
N ARG A 254 -9.10 10.55 0.15
CA ARG A 254 -9.42 11.49 1.22
C ARG A 254 -8.15 12.02 1.87
N PRO A 255 -8.07 13.32 2.23
CA PRO A 255 -6.95 13.84 3.02
C PRO A 255 -6.81 13.04 4.34
N ALA A 256 -5.59 12.59 4.64
CA ALA A 256 -5.36 11.73 5.81
C ALA A 256 -5.78 12.38 7.13
N LEU A 257 -5.54 13.69 7.31
CA LEU A 257 -5.91 14.42 8.52
C LEU A 257 -7.43 14.50 8.71
N ASP A 258 -8.20 14.57 7.63
CA ASP A 258 -9.67 14.58 7.70
C ASP A 258 -10.21 13.22 8.12
N VAL A 259 -9.63 12.14 7.58
CA VAL A 259 -9.96 10.76 7.99
C VAL A 259 -9.64 10.53 9.46
N VAL A 260 -8.46 10.98 9.91
CA VAL A 260 -8.05 10.90 11.33
C VAL A 260 -9.01 11.66 12.22
N ARG A 261 -9.36 12.90 11.84
CA ARG A 261 -10.31 13.74 12.59
C ARG A 261 -11.65 13.05 12.74
N GLY A 262 -12.25 12.60 11.64
CA GLY A 262 -13.54 11.90 11.67
C GLY A 262 -13.53 10.65 12.55
N TYR A 263 -12.42 9.89 12.54
CA TYR A 263 -12.29 8.74 13.44
C TYR A 263 -12.24 9.16 14.91
N LEU A 264 -11.42 10.15 15.28
CA LEU A 264 -11.30 10.60 16.66
C LEU A 264 -12.62 11.20 17.20
N GLU A 265 -13.37 11.91 16.35
CA GLU A 265 -14.73 12.40 16.67
C GLU A 265 -15.71 11.23 16.94
N SER A 266 -15.54 10.09 16.27
CA SER A 266 -16.37 8.91 16.51
C SER A 266 -16.09 8.19 17.85
N LEU A 267 -14.96 8.52 18.50
CA LEU A 267 -14.57 7.98 19.82
C LEU A 267 -15.00 8.89 20.99
N ALA A 268 -15.50 10.09 20.71
CA ALA A 268 -15.93 11.06 21.72
C ALA A 268 -17.38 10.80 22.15
#